data_df4e5ee34c58bbeed7204c1bb0e73e8b
#
_entry.id   df4e5ee34c58bbeed7204c1bb0e73e8b
#
_cell.length_a   1.000
_cell.length_b   1.000
_cell.length_c   1.000
_cell.angle_alpha   90.00
_cell.angle_beta   90.00
_cell.angle_gamma   90.00
#
_symmetry.space_group_name_H-M   'P 1'
#
loop_
_entity.id
_entity.type
_entity.pdbx_description
1 polymer ?
#
loop_
_entity_poly.entity_id
_entity_poly.type
_entity_poly.pdbx_seq_one_letter_code
_entity_poly.pdbx_strand_id
1 'polypeptide(L)'
;MKIKLVSDLHLEFSDINITNDDGCDVLILSGDIMVAQDMHDHPEPVNTAEQAAIAAGTGLGRRQANAQRFRDFLKRCSFQFPHVIYVAGNHEFYHGKFFAGIDYLREECAKFPNVYFLENDTKIIDDVVFMGATLWTDCNKHDPFTLHALADMMNDFRIIRHDYAGYRTLKPTDIADRHRKTLQYFKTVMDGYPPEQKFVVVGHHTPSHMSCHPQYAHDYIMNGGYHSDLSDFILDHPQIKLWTHGHTHHPFDYVIGSTRVVCNPRGYENDGYSEETGWNPNIVLEV
;
A
#
# COMPACT_ATOMS: atom_id res chain seq x y z
N MET A 1 -0.48 6.44 -21.07
CA MET A 1 0.53 6.11 -20.02
C MET A 1 0.40 4.65 -19.65
N LYS A 2 1.51 3.89 -19.69
CA LYS A 2 1.54 2.47 -19.31
C LYS A 2 1.92 2.33 -17.84
N ILE A 3 1.19 1.53 -17.10
CA ILE A 3 1.36 1.34 -15.65
C ILE A 3 1.51 -0.14 -15.35
N LYS A 4 2.55 -0.52 -14.61
CA LYS A 4 2.67 -1.83 -13.96
C LYS A 4 2.14 -1.72 -12.54
N LEU A 5 1.30 -2.65 -12.12
CA LEU A 5 0.69 -2.68 -10.78
C LEU A 5 1.12 -3.93 -10.02
N VAL A 6 1.60 -3.74 -8.80
CA VAL A 6 1.83 -4.80 -7.83
C VAL A 6 1.39 -4.36 -6.44
N SER A 7 0.96 -5.31 -5.62
CA SER A 7 0.66 -5.11 -4.19
C SER A 7 1.00 -6.36 -3.38
N ASP A 8 0.97 -6.25 -2.07
CA ASP A 8 1.07 -7.38 -1.14
C ASP A 8 2.30 -8.27 -1.44
N LEU A 9 3.47 -7.62 -1.65
CA LEU A 9 4.71 -8.33 -1.96
C LEU A 9 5.33 -8.99 -0.73
N HIS A 10 5.05 -8.46 0.46
CA HIS A 10 5.48 -9.01 1.75
C HIS A 10 6.97 -9.40 1.78
N LEU A 11 7.81 -8.43 1.44
CA LEU A 11 9.26 -8.64 1.37
C LEU A 11 9.90 -9.03 2.70
N GLU A 12 9.18 -8.94 3.81
CA GLU A 12 9.60 -9.48 5.11
C GLU A 12 9.71 -11.01 5.13
N PHE A 13 9.08 -11.69 4.14
CA PHE A 13 9.13 -13.14 4.01
C PHE A 13 10.05 -13.62 2.89
N SER A 14 9.95 -13.03 1.70
CA SER A 14 10.76 -13.45 0.54
C SER A 14 11.12 -12.27 -0.36
N ASP A 15 12.21 -12.36 -1.12
CA ASP A 15 12.57 -11.35 -2.14
C ASP A 15 11.83 -11.58 -3.45
N ILE A 16 11.78 -10.54 -4.28
CA ILE A 16 11.27 -10.60 -5.65
C ILE A 16 11.97 -9.58 -6.52
N ASN A 17 12.05 -9.89 -7.81
CA ASN A 17 12.51 -8.95 -8.82
C ASN A 17 11.33 -8.56 -9.74
N ILE A 18 11.02 -7.27 -9.78
CA ILE A 18 10.00 -6.70 -10.69
C ILE A 18 10.76 -6.07 -11.86
N THR A 19 10.53 -6.59 -13.07
CA THR A 19 11.16 -6.09 -14.29
C THR A 19 10.23 -5.19 -15.09
N ASN A 20 10.81 -4.34 -15.93
CA ASN A 20 10.07 -3.43 -16.82
C ASN A 20 10.22 -3.83 -18.30
N ASP A 21 10.05 -5.11 -18.61
CA ASP A 21 10.20 -5.63 -19.97
C ASP A 21 9.14 -5.09 -20.95
N ASP A 22 7.99 -4.63 -20.40
CA ASP A 22 6.87 -4.08 -21.18
C ASP A 22 7.01 -2.56 -21.46
N GLY A 23 8.05 -1.91 -20.92
CA GLY A 23 8.29 -0.47 -21.09
C GLY A 23 7.20 0.38 -20.45
N CYS A 24 6.82 0.06 -19.21
CA CYS A 24 5.87 0.86 -18.43
C CYS A 24 6.51 2.19 -17.99
N ASP A 25 5.72 3.24 -18.02
CA ASP A 25 6.12 4.58 -17.57
C ASP A 25 6.15 4.67 -16.04
N VAL A 26 5.21 3.96 -15.38
CA VAL A 26 5.00 4.01 -13.93
C VAL A 26 4.91 2.58 -13.37
N LEU A 27 5.59 2.35 -12.25
CA LEU A 27 5.31 1.23 -11.34
C LEU A 27 4.45 1.73 -10.18
N ILE A 28 3.32 1.09 -9.91
CA ILE A 28 2.52 1.31 -8.71
C ILE A 28 2.75 0.18 -7.71
N LEU A 29 3.13 0.55 -6.49
CA LEU A 29 3.25 -0.31 -5.31
C LEU A 29 2.07 0.01 -4.37
N SER A 30 1.00 -0.78 -4.46
CA SER A 30 -0.27 -0.54 -3.73
C SER A 30 -0.28 -1.17 -2.33
N GLY A 31 0.79 -0.96 -1.56
CA GLY A 31 0.88 -1.32 -0.14
C GLY A 31 1.27 -2.79 0.14
N ASP A 32 1.58 -3.05 1.40
CA ASP A 32 2.07 -4.32 1.93
C ASP A 32 3.32 -4.81 1.18
N ILE A 33 4.27 -3.90 1.02
CA ILE A 33 5.55 -4.15 0.37
C ILE A 33 6.60 -4.54 1.41
N MET A 34 6.66 -3.80 2.53
CA MET A 34 7.74 -3.90 3.52
C MET A 34 7.28 -3.47 4.92
N VAL A 35 8.17 -3.60 5.91
CA VAL A 35 7.95 -3.14 7.29
C VAL A 35 8.85 -1.92 7.56
N ALA A 36 8.25 -0.74 7.70
CA ALA A 36 8.99 0.52 7.86
C ALA A 36 9.89 0.55 9.12
N GLN A 37 9.44 -0.06 10.22
CA GLN A 37 10.21 -0.10 11.46
C GLN A 37 11.53 -0.86 11.31
N ASP A 38 11.60 -1.87 10.44
CA ASP A 38 12.84 -2.62 10.21
C ASP A 38 13.91 -1.72 9.59
N MET A 39 13.55 -0.86 8.63
CA MET A 39 14.48 0.10 8.04
C MET A 39 14.95 1.17 9.03
N HIS A 40 14.03 1.66 9.88
CA HIS A 40 14.36 2.66 10.90
C HIS A 40 15.33 2.11 11.96
N ASP A 41 15.08 0.89 12.46
CA ASP A 41 15.90 0.25 13.50
C ASP A 41 17.27 -0.22 12.96
N HIS A 42 17.36 -0.46 11.65
CA HIS A 42 18.56 -0.92 10.97
C HIS A 42 18.92 0.03 9.81
N PRO A 43 19.48 1.22 10.09
CA PRO A 43 19.89 2.18 9.06
C PRO A 43 20.98 1.58 8.15
N GLU A 44 21.22 2.22 7.01
CA GLU A 44 22.30 1.81 6.11
C GLU A 44 23.65 1.82 6.82
N PRO A 45 24.47 0.77 6.61
CA PRO A 45 25.76 0.67 7.27
C PRO A 45 26.71 1.76 6.81
N VAL A 46 27.36 2.42 7.76
CA VAL A 46 28.27 3.54 7.50
C VAL A 46 29.74 3.10 7.38
N ASN A 47 30.04 1.84 7.69
CA ASN A 47 31.41 1.32 7.64
C ASN A 47 31.56 0.09 6.73
N THR A 48 32.76 -0.11 6.21
CA THR A 48 33.08 -1.17 5.22
C THR A 48 32.97 -2.59 5.79
N ALA A 49 33.21 -2.79 7.07
CA ALA A 49 33.12 -4.12 7.71
C ALA A 49 31.67 -4.58 7.81
N GLU A 50 30.78 -3.65 8.19
CA GLU A 50 29.34 -3.91 8.25
C GLU A 50 28.73 -4.12 6.87
N GLN A 51 29.15 -3.31 5.88
CA GLN A 51 28.80 -3.50 4.47
C GLN A 51 29.24 -4.87 3.95
N ALA A 52 30.45 -5.32 4.29
CA ALA A 52 30.95 -6.62 3.89
C ALA A 52 30.16 -7.77 4.56
N ALA A 53 29.78 -7.65 5.83
CA ALA A 53 28.96 -8.62 6.54
C ALA A 53 27.55 -8.75 5.91
N ILE A 54 26.95 -7.64 5.55
CA ILE A 54 25.65 -7.57 4.83
C ILE A 54 25.78 -8.25 3.47
N ALA A 55 26.81 -7.89 2.67
CA ALA A 55 27.03 -8.47 1.36
C ALA A 55 27.30 -9.99 1.41
N ALA A 56 27.93 -10.46 2.49
CA ALA A 56 28.17 -11.88 2.72
C ALA A 56 26.96 -12.64 3.28
N GLY A 57 25.89 -11.93 3.70
CA GLY A 57 24.72 -12.53 4.34
C GLY A 57 25.02 -13.20 5.68
N THR A 58 26.13 -12.83 6.32
CA THR A 58 26.63 -13.49 7.53
C THR A 58 26.41 -12.62 8.76
N GLY A 59 25.85 -13.22 9.81
CA GLY A 59 25.72 -12.56 11.12
C GLY A 59 24.58 -11.53 11.22
N LEU A 60 23.71 -11.44 10.21
CA LEU A 60 22.57 -10.55 10.24
C LEU A 60 21.39 -11.18 10.99
N GLY A 61 20.77 -10.39 11.89
CA GLY A 61 19.45 -10.71 12.39
C GLY A 61 18.39 -10.60 11.27
N ARG A 62 17.27 -11.34 11.38
CA ARG A 62 16.18 -11.35 10.39
C ARG A 62 15.73 -9.95 9.99
N ARG A 63 15.49 -9.05 10.95
CA ARG A 63 15.03 -7.68 10.70
C ARG A 63 16.04 -6.82 9.94
N GLN A 64 17.34 -7.00 10.23
CA GLN A 64 18.42 -6.33 9.51
C GLN A 64 18.50 -6.82 8.06
N ALA A 65 18.36 -8.14 7.83
CA ALA A 65 18.30 -8.70 6.48
C ALA A 65 17.08 -8.20 5.70
N ASN A 66 15.93 -8.07 6.37
CA ASN A 66 14.73 -7.47 5.78
C ASN A 66 14.98 -6.01 5.38
N ALA A 67 15.54 -5.18 6.27
CA ALA A 67 15.83 -3.78 5.98
C ALA A 67 16.72 -3.62 4.74
N GLN A 68 17.73 -4.48 4.60
CA GLN A 68 18.59 -4.48 3.39
C GLN A 68 17.81 -4.89 2.15
N ARG A 69 17.00 -5.96 2.23
CA ARG A 69 16.14 -6.43 1.12
C ARG A 69 15.19 -5.33 0.64
N PHE A 70 14.58 -4.58 1.56
CA PHE A 70 13.65 -3.49 1.24
C PHE A 70 14.36 -2.36 0.47
N ARG A 71 15.56 -1.95 0.93
CA ARG A 71 16.35 -0.94 0.23
C ARG A 71 16.82 -1.40 -1.15
N ASP A 72 17.28 -2.65 -1.24
CA ASP A 72 17.70 -3.22 -2.52
C ASP A 72 16.51 -3.34 -3.49
N PHE A 73 15.32 -3.66 -3.02
CA PHE A 73 14.11 -3.68 -3.83
C PHE A 73 13.77 -2.27 -4.35
N LEU A 74 13.70 -1.25 -3.48
CA LEU A 74 13.45 0.13 -3.90
C LEU A 74 14.48 0.61 -4.92
N LYS A 75 15.75 0.30 -4.70
CA LYS A 75 16.83 0.60 -5.62
C LYS A 75 16.62 -0.06 -6.99
N ARG A 76 16.29 -1.37 -7.03
CA ARG A 76 15.99 -2.09 -8.28
C ARG A 76 14.81 -1.44 -9.01
N CYS A 77 13.71 -1.13 -8.31
CA CYS A 77 12.55 -0.47 -8.91
C CYS A 77 12.90 0.90 -9.47
N SER A 78 13.67 1.71 -8.75
CA SER A 78 14.13 3.02 -9.20
C SER A 78 14.97 2.94 -10.48
N PHE A 79 15.78 1.89 -10.68
CA PHE A 79 16.55 1.69 -11.91
C PHE A 79 15.72 1.15 -13.07
N GLN A 80 14.68 0.36 -12.79
CA GLN A 80 13.87 -0.31 -13.80
C GLN A 80 12.78 0.60 -14.39
N PHE A 81 12.22 1.50 -13.59
CA PHE A 81 11.05 2.29 -13.97
C PHE A 81 11.34 3.78 -13.99
N PRO A 82 10.82 4.54 -15.00
CA PRO A 82 10.90 6.00 -15.01
C PRO A 82 10.33 6.64 -13.75
N HIS A 83 9.19 6.11 -13.27
CA HIS A 83 8.51 6.59 -12.06
C HIS A 83 8.02 5.42 -11.22
N VAL A 84 8.13 5.54 -9.89
CA VAL A 84 7.58 4.59 -8.93
C VAL A 84 6.66 5.34 -7.97
N ILE A 85 5.38 4.98 -7.94
CA ILE A 85 4.39 5.48 -6.97
C ILE A 85 4.21 4.40 -5.90
N TYR A 86 4.37 4.77 -4.65
CA TYR A 86 4.26 3.84 -3.53
C TYR A 86 3.31 4.39 -2.46
N VAL A 87 2.38 3.57 -1.98
CA VAL A 87 1.55 3.82 -0.81
C VAL A 87 1.78 2.72 0.22
N ALA A 88 1.67 3.05 1.51
CA ALA A 88 1.72 2.03 2.55
C ALA A 88 0.45 1.17 2.55
N GLY A 89 0.59 -0.11 2.91
CA GLY A 89 -0.49 -0.93 3.43
C GLY A 89 -0.47 -0.97 4.97
N ASN A 90 -1.14 -1.94 5.57
CA ASN A 90 -1.12 -2.09 7.04
C ASN A 90 0.19 -2.73 7.53
N HIS A 91 0.83 -3.61 6.75
CA HIS A 91 2.10 -4.25 7.10
C HIS A 91 3.26 -3.27 7.22
N GLU A 92 3.25 -2.16 6.50
CA GLU A 92 4.26 -1.12 6.65
C GLU A 92 4.34 -0.59 8.09
N PHE A 93 3.23 -0.62 8.84
CA PHE A 93 3.17 -0.15 10.23
C PHE A 93 3.39 -1.27 11.28
N TYR A 94 3.53 -2.53 10.86
CA TYR A 94 3.68 -3.68 11.76
C TYR A 94 4.93 -3.56 12.63
N HIS A 95 4.77 -3.88 13.93
CA HIS A 95 5.81 -3.73 14.96
C HIS A 95 6.35 -2.30 15.13
N GLY A 96 5.71 -1.33 14.50
CA GLY A 96 6.10 0.06 14.42
C GLY A 96 4.99 1.01 14.86
N LYS A 97 5.03 2.20 14.29
CA LYS A 97 4.25 3.37 14.69
C LYS A 97 3.37 3.86 13.55
N PHE A 98 2.14 4.24 13.87
CA PHE A 98 1.11 4.63 12.91
C PHE A 98 1.43 5.95 12.16
N PHE A 99 2.07 6.91 12.81
CA PHE A 99 2.47 8.17 12.18
C PHE A 99 3.94 8.18 11.80
N ALA A 100 4.85 7.85 12.71
CA ALA A 100 6.27 7.88 12.41
C ALA A 100 6.67 6.87 11.31
N GLY A 101 5.92 5.76 11.13
CA GLY A 101 6.12 4.83 10.03
C GLY A 101 6.03 5.50 8.65
N ILE A 102 5.14 6.50 8.52
CA ILE A 102 5.01 7.31 7.29
C ILE A 102 6.28 8.11 7.04
N ASP A 103 6.84 8.73 8.08
CA ASP A 103 8.05 9.54 7.96
C ASP A 103 9.26 8.66 7.60
N TYR A 104 9.36 7.46 8.18
CA TYR A 104 10.42 6.49 7.83
C TYR A 104 10.37 6.10 6.34
N LEU A 105 9.17 5.84 5.80
CA LEU A 105 9.00 5.52 4.38
C LEU A 105 9.33 6.72 3.49
N ARG A 106 8.92 7.93 3.88
CA ARG A 106 9.27 9.15 3.14
C ARG A 106 10.77 9.35 3.07
N GLU A 107 11.48 9.18 4.19
CA GLU A 107 12.94 9.31 4.27
C GLU A 107 13.65 8.28 3.37
N GLU A 108 13.21 7.02 3.39
CA GLU A 108 13.82 5.97 2.56
C GLU A 108 13.53 6.19 1.07
N CYS A 109 12.30 6.51 0.70
CA CYS A 109 11.93 6.76 -0.69
C CYS A 109 12.61 8.03 -1.26
N ALA A 110 12.80 9.07 -0.45
CA ALA A 110 13.44 10.31 -0.86
C ALA A 110 14.92 10.14 -1.29
N LYS A 111 15.54 9.00 -0.99
CA LYS A 111 16.89 8.66 -1.47
C LYS A 111 16.92 8.41 -3.00
N PHE A 112 15.76 8.19 -3.61
CA PHE A 112 15.61 7.92 -5.04
C PHE A 112 14.77 9.02 -5.69
N PRO A 113 15.27 9.74 -6.71
CA PRO A 113 14.59 10.93 -7.25
C PRO A 113 13.30 10.63 -8.02
N ASN A 114 13.06 9.38 -8.37
CA ASN A 114 11.90 8.91 -9.14
C ASN A 114 10.98 7.96 -8.33
N VAL A 115 11.19 7.81 -7.00
CA VAL A 115 10.33 7.05 -6.10
C VAL A 115 9.52 8.03 -5.26
N TYR A 116 8.20 7.99 -5.38
CA TYR A 116 7.27 8.91 -4.74
C TYR A 116 6.38 8.14 -3.76
N PHE A 117 6.66 8.28 -2.47
CA PHE A 117 5.81 7.76 -1.42
C PHE A 117 4.66 8.73 -1.15
N LEU A 118 3.43 8.25 -1.28
CA LEU A 118 2.23 9.07 -1.12
C LEU A 118 1.41 8.58 0.08
N GLU A 119 1.13 9.49 1.01
CA GLU A 119 0.17 9.29 2.10
C GLU A 119 -0.57 10.60 2.33
N ASN A 120 -1.80 10.69 1.83
CA ASN A 120 -2.53 11.92 1.62
C ASN A 120 -1.66 12.95 0.88
N ASP A 121 -1.11 12.50 -0.24
CA ASP A 121 -0.19 13.29 -1.07
C ASP A 121 -0.47 13.00 -2.54
N THR A 122 0.09 13.84 -3.42
CA THR A 122 -0.08 13.76 -4.87
C THR A 122 1.23 13.82 -5.62
N LYS A 123 1.24 13.17 -6.79
CA LYS A 123 2.31 13.33 -7.78
C LYS A 123 1.70 13.52 -9.17
N ILE A 124 2.14 14.56 -9.86
CA ILE A 124 1.79 14.76 -11.28
C ILE A 124 2.87 14.12 -12.13
N ILE A 125 2.45 13.28 -13.08
CA ILE A 125 3.31 12.68 -14.11
C ILE A 125 2.57 12.90 -15.43
N ASP A 126 3.19 13.65 -16.35
CA ASP A 126 2.57 14.11 -17.59
C ASP A 126 1.22 14.83 -17.35
N ASP A 127 0.12 14.30 -17.92
CA ASP A 127 -1.25 14.84 -17.80
C ASP A 127 -2.09 14.14 -16.72
N VAL A 128 -1.47 13.25 -15.91
CA VAL A 128 -2.17 12.44 -14.90
C VAL A 128 -1.76 12.86 -13.49
N VAL A 129 -2.75 13.04 -12.62
CA VAL A 129 -2.54 13.28 -11.19
C VAL A 129 -2.72 11.97 -10.42
N PHE A 130 -1.64 11.49 -9.82
CA PHE A 130 -1.68 10.37 -8.90
C PHE A 130 -1.96 10.88 -7.49
N MET A 131 -3.00 10.36 -6.84
CA MET A 131 -3.30 10.60 -5.43
C MET A 131 -3.12 9.31 -4.66
N GLY A 132 -2.38 9.33 -3.55
CA GLY A 132 -2.06 8.11 -2.82
C GLY A 132 -2.31 8.19 -1.33
N ALA A 133 -2.75 7.08 -0.75
CA ALA A 133 -2.82 6.83 0.69
C ALA A 133 -3.03 5.33 0.99
N THR A 134 -2.72 4.91 2.21
CA THR A 134 -3.12 3.59 2.74
C THR A 134 -4.62 3.36 2.62
N LEU A 135 -5.40 4.43 2.62
CA LEU A 135 -6.86 4.52 2.59
C LEU A 135 -7.49 4.07 3.91
N TRP A 136 -7.11 2.89 4.46
CA TRP A 136 -7.78 2.27 5.58
C TRP A 136 -9.28 2.06 5.31
N THR A 137 -10.08 1.79 6.34
CA THR A 137 -11.52 1.58 6.18
C THR A 137 -12.33 2.44 7.14
N ASP A 138 -13.62 2.61 6.84
CA ASP A 138 -14.60 3.26 7.72
C ASP A 138 -15.18 2.33 8.79
N CYS A 139 -14.72 1.07 8.84
CA CYS A 139 -15.21 0.04 9.75
C CYS A 139 -16.74 -0.11 9.69
N ASN A 140 -17.29 -0.32 8.50
CA ASN A 140 -18.74 -0.36 8.24
C ASN A 140 -19.47 0.91 8.73
N LYS A 141 -18.95 2.09 8.34
CA LYS A 141 -19.51 3.39 8.75
C LYS A 141 -19.54 3.59 10.26
N HIS A 142 -18.44 3.21 10.93
CA HIS A 142 -18.28 3.27 12.39
C HIS A 142 -19.28 2.40 13.16
N ASP A 143 -19.68 1.25 12.58
CA ASP A 143 -20.56 0.31 13.29
C ASP A 143 -19.93 -0.17 14.59
N PRO A 144 -20.59 0.00 15.75
CA PRO A 144 -20.00 -0.34 17.05
C PRO A 144 -19.61 -1.81 17.21
N PHE A 145 -20.36 -2.73 16.59
CA PHE A 145 -20.05 -4.16 16.65
C PHE A 145 -18.82 -4.48 15.82
N THR A 146 -18.71 -3.90 14.62
CA THR A 146 -17.52 -4.00 13.77
C THR A 146 -16.28 -3.43 14.48
N LEU A 147 -16.36 -2.21 15.02
CA LEU A 147 -15.25 -1.59 15.76
C LEU A 147 -14.77 -2.46 16.93
N HIS A 148 -15.69 -3.07 17.68
CA HIS A 148 -15.33 -3.94 18.80
C HIS A 148 -14.67 -5.24 18.32
N ALA A 149 -15.24 -5.91 17.34
CA ALA A 149 -14.74 -7.19 16.84
C ALA A 149 -13.38 -7.05 16.16
N LEU A 150 -13.18 -6.02 15.31
CA LEU A 150 -11.90 -5.77 14.65
C LEU A 150 -10.78 -5.54 15.66
N ALA A 151 -11.03 -4.81 16.76
CA ALA A 151 -10.04 -4.58 17.81
C ALA A 151 -9.50 -5.88 18.42
N ASP A 152 -10.34 -6.91 18.50
CA ASP A 152 -9.97 -8.21 19.07
C ASP A 152 -9.45 -9.21 18.03
N MET A 153 -9.86 -9.09 16.76
CA MET A 153 -9.61 -10.12 15.75
C MET A 153 -8.43 -9.78 14.82
N MET A 154 -8.21 -8.49 14.50
CA MET A 154 -7.15 -8.09 13.56
C MET A 154 -5.82 -7.82 14.26
N ASN A 155 -4.72 -8.26 13.64
CA ASN A 155 -3.37 -8.05 14.13
C ASN A 155 -2.98 -6.57 14.19
N ASP A 156 -3.50 -5.76 13.29
CA ASP A 156 -3.26 -4.31 13.23
C ASP A 156 -3.44 -3.64 14.59
N PHE A 157 -4.49 -4.01 15.32
CA PHE A 157 -4.84 -3.42 16.61
C PHE A 157 -4.09 -4.04 17.80
N ARG A 158 -3.26 -5.05 17.53
CA ARG A 158 -2.38 -5.70 18.53
C ARG A 158 -0.94 -5.24 18.42
N ILE A 159 -0.45 -5.04 17.20
CA ILE A 159 0.98 -4.89 16.92
C ILE A 159 1.38 -3.48 16.40
N ILE A 160 0.43 -2.67 15.91
CA ILE A 160 0.70 -1.28 15.53
C ILE A 160 0.53 -0.37 16.75
N ARG A 161 1.44 0.60 16.94
CA ARG A 161 1.40 1.58 18.03
C ARG A 161 0.91 2.94 17.52
N HIS A 162 0.01 3.55 18.29
CA HIS A 162 -0.42 4.92 18.05
C HIS A 162 0.52 5.89 18.82
N ASP A 163 1.49 6.45 18.13
CA ASP A 163 2.61 7.19 18.74
C ASP A 163 2.24 8.56 19.34
N TYR A 164 1.14 9.18 18.92
CA TYR A 164 0.68 10.45 19.50
C TYR A 164 -0.32 10.30 20.66
N ALA A 165 -0.87 9.12 20.89
CA ALA A 165 -1.87 8.88 21.93
C ALA A 165 -1.31 8.03 23.09
N GLY A 166 -0.19 8.41 23.67
CA GLY A 166 0.39 7.76 24.84
C GLY A 166 0.96 6.36 24.56
N TYR A 167 1.37 6.09 23.32
CA TYR A 167 1.97 4.80 22.93
C TYR A 167 1.05 3.58 23.11
N ARG A 168 -0.25 3.79 23.11
CA ARG A 168 -1.21 2.67 23.12
C ARG A 168 -1.18 1.91 21.78
N THR A 169 -1.79 0.76 21.72
CA THR A 169 -2.10 0.08 20.44
C THR A 169 -3.05 0.93 19.59
N LEU A 170 -2.95 0.76 18.28
CA LEU A 170 -3.90 1.31 17.32
C LEU A 170 -5.32 0.81 17.65
N LYS A 171 -6.34 1.58 17.29
CA LYS A 171 -7.76 1.21 17.44
C LYS A 171 -8.48 1.32 16.10
N PRO A 172 -9.56 0.56 15.87
CA PRO A 172 -10.39 0.70 14.68
C PRO A 172 -10.91 2.13 14.45
N THR A 173 -11.20 2.87 15.52
CA THR A 173 -11.59 4.29 15.42
C THR A 173 -10.50 5.19 14.85
N ASP A 174 -9.22 4.87 15.06
CA ASP A 174 -8.10 5.67 14.55
C ASP A 174 -7.98 5.52 13.01
N ILE A 175 -8.17 4.29 12.52
CA ILE A 175 -8.13 4.03 11.07
C ILE A 175 -9.36 4.61 10.37
N ALA A 176 -10.54 4.52 10.98
CA ALA A 176 -11.74 5.11 10.43
C ALA A 176 -11.66 6.64 10.36
N ASP A 177 -11.05 7.29 11.36
CA ASP A 177 -10.75 8.72 11.32
C ASP A 177 -9.71 9.07 10.23
N ARG A 178 -8.70 8.22 10.02
CA ARG A 178 -7.73 8.39 8.93
C ARG A 178 -8.41 8.26 7.58
N HIS A 179 -9.24 7.24 7.38
CA HIS A 179 -10.02 7.02 6.17
C HIS A 179 -10.85 8.25 5.80
N ARG A 180 -11.62 8.79 6.75
CA ARG A 180 -12.41 10.00 6.55
C ARG A 180 -11.56 11.21 6.12
N LYS A 181 -10.38 11.40 6.74
CA LYS A 181 -9.44 12.47 6.37
C LYS A 181 -8.88 12.26 4.96
N THR A 182 -8.60 11.02 4.58
CA THR A 182 -8.12 10.67 3.24
C THR A 182 -9.15 11.00 2.17
N LEU A 183 -10.42 10.64 2.36
CA LEU A 183 -11.48 10.99 1.41
C LEU A 183 -11.68 12.51 1.30
N GLN A 184 -11.62 13.23 2.43
CA GLN A 184 -11.67 14.69 2.42
C GLN A 184 -10.49 15.30 1.65
N TYR A 185 -9.28 14.73 1.81
CA TYR A 185 -8.10 15.15 1.07
C TYR A 185 -8.27 14.91 -0.43
N PHE A 186 -8.67 13.71 -0.86
CA PHE A 186 -8.88 13.39 -2.27
C PHE A 186 -9.90 14.34 -2.92
N LYS A 187 -11.03 14.55 -2.24
CA LYS A 187 -12.05 15.53 -2.71
C LYS A 187 -11.46 16.92 -2.86
N THR A 188 -10.74 17.41 -1.85
CA THR A 188 -10.15 18.77 -1.87
C THR A 188 -9.15 18.92 -3.03
N VAL A 189 -8.35 17.89 -3.29
CA VAL A 189 -7.41 17.89 -4.43
C VAL A 189 -8.19 17.96 -5.74
N MET A 190 -9.17 17.08 -5.95
CA MET A 190 -9.94 17.03 -7.21
C MET A 190 -10.73 18.32 -7.47
N ASP A 191 -11.28 18.95 -6.42
CA ASP A 191 -11.98 20.22 -6.51
C ASP A 191 -11.05 21.38 -6.98
N GLY A 192 -9.74 21.22 -6.85
CA GLY A 192 -8.72 22.18 -7.31
C GLY A 192 -8.34 22.08 -8.78
N TYR A 193 -8.87 21.09 -9.52
CA TYR A 193 -8.57 20.85 -10.92
C TYR A 193 -9.81 20.96 -11.81
N PRO A 194 -9.63 21.19 -13.11
CA PRO A 194 -10.74 21.19 -14.06
C PRO A 194 -11.33 19.76 -14.23
N PRO A 195 -12.62 19.65 -14.61
CA PRO A 195 -13.32 18.35 -14.67
C PRO A 195 -12.71 17.33 -15.63
N GLU A 196 -11.97 17.77 -16.64
CA GLU A 196 -11.29 16.93 -17.64
C GLU A 196 -9.96 16.34 -17.14
N GLN A 197 -9.44 16.82 -16.00
CA GLN A 197 -8.20 16.30 -15.43
C GLN A 197 -8.34 14.81 -15.12
N LYS A 198 -7.35 14.04 -15.55
CA LYS A 198 -7.29 12.61 -15.22
C LYS A 198 -6.65 12.38 -13.86
N PHE A 199 -7.27 11.51 -13.07
CA PHE A 199 -6.76 11.07 -11.79
C PHE A 199 -6.56 9.55 -11.77
N VAL A 200 -5.49 9.13 -11.09
CA VAL A 200 -5.25 7.76 -10.64
C VAL A 200 -5.22 7.77 -9.12
N VAL A 201 -6.09 6.99 -8.49
CA VAL A 201 -6.08 6.79 -7.04
C VAL A 201 -5.31 5.51 -6.74
N VAL A 202 -4.29 5.64 -5.88
CA VAL A 202 -3.49 4.53 -5.40
C VAL A 202 -3.80 4.30 -3.93
N GLY A 203 -4.50 3.22 -3.63
CA GLY A 203 -4.84 2.82 -2.27
C GLY A 203 -4.25 1.46 -1.91
N HIS A 204 -4.46 1.03 -0.66
CA HIS A 204 -4.18 -0.32 -0.23
C HIS A 204 -5.45 -1.06 0.18
N HIS A 205 -6.23 -0.51 1.13
CA HIS A 205 -7.54 -1.08 1.45
C HIS A 205 -8.51 -0.87 0.29
N THR A 206 -9.47 -1.79 0.16
CA THR A 206 -10.30 -1.82 -1.05
C THR A 206 -11.44 -0.79 -1.01
N PRO A 207 -11.75 -0.15 -2.16
CA PRO A 207 -12.78 0.88 -2.23
C PRO A 207 -14.20 0.33 -2.39
N SER A 208 -14.39 -1.00 -2.48
CA SER A 208 -15.72 -1.57 -2.71
C SER A 208 -15.80 -3.02 -2.26
N HIS A 209 -16.98 -3.43 -1.82
CA HIS A 209 -17.30 -4.83 -1.56
C HIS A 209 -17.20 -5.74 -2.80
N MET A 210 -17.15 -5.18 -4.01
CA MET A 210 -16.88 -5.94 -5.23
C MET A 210 -15.49 -6.58 -5.22
N SER A 211 -14.55 -6.09 -4.40
CA SER A 211 -13.25 -6.72 -4.15
C SER A 211 -13.27 -7.70 -2.97
N CYS A 212 -14.43 -8.16 -2.54
CA CYS A 212 -14.54 -9.22 -1.54
C CYS A 212 -14.62 -10.58 -2.23
N HIS A 213 -13.69 -11.50 -1.91
CA HIS A 213 -13.76 -12.85 -2.45
C HIS A 213 -15.06 -13.55 -1.98
N PRO A 214 -15.80 -14.28 -2.85
CA PRO A 214 -17.11 -14.87 -2.51
C PRO A 214 -17.13 -15.71 -1.24
N GLN A 215 -16.03 -16.40 -0.92
CA GLN A 215 -15.93 -17.20 0.31
C GLN A 215 -16.08 -16.38 1.60
N TYR A 216 -15.74 -15.08 1.58
CA TYR A 216 -15.80 -14.17 2.72
C TYR A 216 -17.03 -13.23 2.69
N ALA A 217 -17.84 -13.28 1.62
CA ALA A 217 -18.97 -12.36 1.42
C ALA A 217 -20.02 -12.39 2.57
N HIS A 218 -20.06 -13.49 3.34
CA HIS A 218 -20.97 -13.66 4.47
C HIS A 218 -20.46 -13.04 5.77
N ASP A 219 -19.16 -12.70 5.87
CA ASP A 219 -18.56 -12.14 7.09
C ASP A 219 -18.60 -10.61 7.06
N TYR A 220 -19.78 -10.04 7.23
CA TYR A 220 -20.01 -8.60 7.23
C TYR A 220 -19.07 -7.85 8.19
N ILE A 221 -18.88 -8.39 9.39
CA ILE A 221 -18.10 -7.73 10.45
C ILE A 221 -16.62 -7.64 10.05
N MET A 222 -16.02 -8.77 9.70
CA MET A 222 -14.60 -8.79 9.33
C MET A 222 -14.35 -8.00 8.06
N ASN A 223 -15.24 -8.06 7.08
CA ASN A 223 -15.14 -7.29 5.85
C ASN A 223 -15.04 -5.77 6.10
N GLY A 224 -15.59 -5.27 7.20
CA GLY A 224 -15.43 -3.86 7.62
C GLY A 224 -13.98 -3.44 7.91
N GLY A 225 -13.05 -4.39 8.12
CA GLY A 225 -11.62 -4.15 8.22
C GLY A 225 -10.89 -4.18 6.87
N TYR A 226 -11.53 -4.72 5.82
CA TYR A 226 -10.93 -4.92 4.51
C TYR A 226 -11.39 -3.90 3.48
N HIS A 227 -12.66 -3.49 3.51
CA HIS A 227 -13.19 -2.55 2.53
C HIS A 227 -14.08 -1.46 3.15
N SER A 228 -14.22 -0.37 2.40
CA SER A 228 -15.31 0.60 2.54
C SER A 228 -16.07 0.67 1.21
N ASP A 229 -17.38 0.88 1.25
CA ASP A 229 -18.14 1.09 0.02
C ASP A 229 -18.04 2.56 -0.42
N LEU A 230 -17.14 2.81 -1.35
CA LEU A 230 -16.89 4.11 -1.96
C LEU A 230 -17.51 4.23 -3.36
N SER A 231 -18.49 3.37 -3.69
CA SER A 231 -19.11 3.37 -5.02
C SER A 231 -19.70 4.73 -5.38
N ASP A 232 -20.43 5.37 -4.47
CA ASP A 232 -20.99 6.71 -4.67
C ASP A 232 -19.88 7.76 -4.84
N PHE A 233 -18.82 7.70 -4.01
CA PHE A 233 -17.68 8.61 -4.15
C PHE A 233 -17.02 8.49 -5.52
N ILE A 234 -16.84 7.28 -6.03
CA ILE A 234 -16.25 7.03 -7.35
C ILE A 234 -17.16 7.53 -8.47
N LEU A 235 -18.47 7.28 -8.36
CA LEU A 235 -19.47 7.73 -9.35
C LEU A 235 -19.58 9.26 -9.43
N ASP A 236 -19.45 9.95 -8.28
CA ASP A 236 -19.45 11.41 -8.19
C ASP A 236 -18.18 12.07 -8.76
N HIS A 237 -17.11 11.27 -8.97
CA HIS A 237 -15.82 11.75 -9.46
C HIS A 237 -15.36 11.01 -10.73
N PRO A 238 -16.05 11.16 -11.88
CA PRO A 238 -15.75 10.44 -13.13
C PRO A 238 -14.39 10.78 -13.75
N GLN A 239 -13.69 11.80 -13.25
CA GLN A 239 -12.31 12.11 -13.59
C GLN A 239 -11.30 11.09 -13.07
N ILE A 240 -11.64 10.25 -12.08
CA ILE A 240 -10.84 9.10 -11.68
C ILE A 240 -10.92 8.06 -12.79
N LYS A 241 -9.78 7.72 -13.39
CA LYS A 241 -9.72 6.73 -14.50
C LYS A 241 -9.31 5.36 -14.02
N LEU A 242 -8.46 5.33 -13.00
CA LEU A 242 -7.97 4.09 -12.40
C LEU A 242 -7.96 4.24 -10.88
N TRP A 243 -8.38 3.18 -10.18
CA TRP A 243 -8.20 3.02 -8.75
C TRP A 243 -7.49 1.69 -8.49
N THR A 244 -6.32 1.71 -7.87
CA THR A 244 -5.58 0.51 -7.52
C THR A 244 -5.67 0.23 -6.03
N HIS A 245 -5.64 -1.06 -5.66
CA HIS A 245 -5.61 -1.48 -4.26
C HIS A 245 -4.88 -2.82 -4.09
N GLY A 246 -4.77 -3.29 -2.85
CA GLY A 246 -4.24 -4.59 -2.43
C GLY A 246 -5.11 -5.22 -1.35
N HIS A 247 -4.47 -5.73 -0.29
CA HIS A 247 -5.03 -6.15 1.00
C HIS A 247 -5.84 -7.46 0.99
N THR A 248 -6.55 -7.77 -0.09
CA THR A 248 -7.47 -8.92 -0.13
C THR A 248 -6.83 -10.22 -0.60
N HIS A 249 -5.54 -10.17 -0.99
CA HIS A 249 -4.79 -11.30 -1.53
C HIS A 249 -5.52 -12.08 -2.64
N HIS A 250 -6.38 -11.36 -3.38
CA HIS A 250 -7.08 -11.89 -4.55
C HIS A 250 -7.14 -10.83 -5.65
N PRO A 251 -6.85 -11.19 -6.92
CA PRO A 251 -6.85 -10.22 -8.00
C PRO A 251 -8.28 -9.84 -8.38
N PHE A 252 -8.46 -8.55 -8.63
CA PHE A 252 -9.73 -7.99 -9.08
C PHE A 252 -9.48 -7.02 -10.24
N ASP A 253 -10.42 -7.00 -11.18
CA ASP A 253 -10.45 -6.06 -12.29
C ASP A 253 -11.90 -5.84 -12.71
N TYR A 254 -12.44 -4.68 -12.34
CA TYR A 254 -13.83 -4.32 -12.61
C TYR A 254 -13.98 -2.81 -12.77
N VAL A 255 -15.20 -2.36 -13.11
CA VAL A 255 -15.50 -0.96 -13.38
C VAL A 255 -16.63 -0.46 -12.47
N ILE A 256 -16.45 0.74 -11.88
CA ILE A 256 -17.51 1.50 -11.22
C ILE A 256 -17.67 2.80 -12.01
N GLY A 257 -18.81 2.99 -12.68
CA GLY A 257 -19.01 4.12 -13.59
C GLY A 257 -17.98 4.12 -14.72
N SER A 258 -17.10 5.11 -14.76
CA SER A 258 -15.98 5.20 -15.72
C SER A 258 -14.61 4.84 -15.12
N THR A 259 -14.55 4.49 -13.85
CA THR A 259 -13.32 4.17 -13.13
C THR A 259 -13.05 2.68 -13.16
N ARG A 260 -11.90 2.26 -13.68
CA ARG A 260 -11.43 0.88 -13.58
C ARG A 260 -10.80 0.68 -12.19
N VAL A 261 -11.21 -0.36 -11.47
CA VAL A 261 -10.65 -0.74 -10.16
C VAL A 261 -9.86 -2.02 -10.32
N VAL A 262 -8.58 -2.01 -9.91
CA VAL A 262 -7.67 -3.14 -10.14
C VAL A 262 -6.88 -3.47 -8.89
N CYS A 263 -6.77 -4.77 -8.60
CA CYS A 263 -5.92 -5.35 -7.56
C CYS A 263 -5.08 -6.48 -8.16
N ASN A 264 -3.77 -6.49 -7.86
CA ASN A 264 -2.84 -7.52 -8.35
C ASN A 264 -1.87 -7.93 -7.23
N PRO A 265 -2.34 -8.69 -6.22
CA PRO A 265 -1.57 -9.04 -5.04
C PRO A 265 -0.72 -10.29 -5.29
N ARG A 266 0.56 -10.25 -4.84
CA ARG A 266 1.41 -11.46 -4.82
C ARG A 266 0.97 -12.41 -3.71
N GLY A 267 0.67 -11.87 -2.52
CA GLY A 267 0.38 -12.67 -1.33
C GLY A 267 1.62 -13.19 -0.62
N TYR A 268 1.41 -13.99 0.42
CA TYR A 268 2.49 -14.53 1.24
C TYR A 268 3.28 -15.59 0.49
N GLU A 269 4.60 -15.44 0.53
CA GLU A 269 5.54 -16.43 0.01
C GLU A 269 6.71 -16.58 0.96
N ASN A 270 6.92 -17.78 1.48
CA ASN A 270 8.04 -18.13 2.35
C ASN A 270 8.50 -19.56 2.09
N ASP A 271 9.55 -20.01 2.76
CA ASP A 271 10.14 -21.34 2.58
C ASP A 271 9.08 -22.47 2.70
N GLY A 272 8.69 -23.03 1.56
CA GLY A 272 7.76 -24.14 1.47
C GLY A 272 6.26 -23.78 1.43
N TYR A 273 5.93 -22.49 1.40
CA TYR A 273 4.55 -22.02 1.23
C TYR A 273 4.50 -20.89 0.23
N SER A 274 3.57 -20.97 -0.71
CA SER A 274 3.19 -19.89 -1.64
C SER A 274 1.67 -19.78 -1.66
N GLU A 275 1.16 -18.57 -1.44
CA GLU A 275 -0.26 -18.31 -1.53
C GLU A 275 -0.66 -18.20 -3.00
N GLU A 276 -1.62 -19.04 -3.43
CA GLU A 276 -2.11 -19.03 -4.81
C GLU A 276 -3.13 -17.90 -5.02
N THR A 277 -2.64 -16.67 -5.15
CA THR A 277 -3.49 -15.49 -5.32
C THR A 277 -3.98 -15.30 -6.75
N GLY A 278 -3.36 -15.93 -7.74
CA GLY A 278 -3.59 -15.62 -9.16
C GLY A 278 -2.86 -14.36 -9.63
N TRP A 279 -1.82 -13.94 -8.90
CA TRP A 279 -0.98 -12.79 -9.25
C TRP A 279 -0.41 -12.86 -10.67
N ASN A 280 -0.48 -11.73 -11.39
CA ASN A 280 0.10 -11.60 -12.72
C ASN A 280 1.32 -10.64 -12.68
N PRO A 281 2.58 -11.15 -12.74
CA PRO A 281 3.78 -10.30 -12.73
C PRO A 281 3.90 -9.40 -13.96
N ASN A 282 3.16 -9.69 -15.04
CA ASN A 282 3.24 -8.99 -16.31
C ASN A 282 2.00 -8.11 -16.58
N ILE A 283 1.22 -7.76 -15.55
CA ILE A 283 0.07 -6.89 -15.74
C ILE A 283 0.51 -5.51 -16.24
N VAL A 284 -0.13 -5.03 -17.29
CA VAL A 284 0.03 -3.67 -17.82
C VAL A 284 -1.35 -3.02 -17.91
N LEU A 285 -1.46 -1.85 -17.30
CA LEU A 285 -2.65 -1.01 -17.33
C LEU A 285 -2.37 0.23 -18.18
N GLU A 286 -3.42 0.82 -18.76
CA GLU A 286 -3.31 2.06 -19.53
C GLU A 286 -4.28 3.11 -18.99
N VAL A 287 -3.80 4.39 -18.90
CA VAL A 287 -4.56 5.56 -18.48
C VAL A 287 -4.39 6.71 -19.46
#